data_122c83f023ee20934e8f92971880117b
#
_entry.id   122c83f023ee20934e8f92971880117b
#
_cell.length_a   1.000
_cell.length_b   1.000
_cell.length_c   1.000
_cell.angle_alpha   90.00
_cell.angle_beta   90.00
_cell.angle_gamma   90.00
#
_symmetry.space_group_name_H-M   'P 1'
#
loop_
_entity.id
_entity.type
_entity.pdbx_description
1 polymer ?
#
loop_
_entity_poly.entity_id
_entity_poly.type
_entity_poly.pdbx_seq_one_letter_code
_entity_poly.pdbx_strand_id
1 'polypeptide(L)'
;MNKDNINEFASFDEYLRQGEPLQKERAENWKTAIGLQAVDGLQPSAYLIDVAKRNIEGEITLDETRKLIDSYYQSKTVRTPKDEDEEEADKVSANIAKILASKTFAFNTNGYVSLHRRIFEGVFKHAGEIRQYDISKKEWVLEGDSVNYLNWEDLRRALDWDIEQEKNFSYKGLTDDEKIEHIAKFISGFWQIHAFREGNTRTTAIFTIQYLRSLGYEVNNEMFAKHSWYFRNALVRANYRNIQKGIDYSPIYLVRFFRNLLLKDSWVLKNRYLHINPTDEWKVQPRLATPQVPHTPHQKVDRKGGQKTEKVGRKGGQKRWTENQRLYPFPYRIRPICHHQ
;
A
#
# COMPACT_ATOMS: atom_id res chain seq x y z
N MET A 1 -6.50 19.14 -3.48
CA MET A 1 -5.78 18.46 -4.56
C MET A 1 -5.42 19.49 -5.60
N ASN A 2 -4.14 19.85 -5.69
CA ASN A 2 -3.68 20.86 -6.64
C ASN A 2 -3.78 20.29 -8.06
N LYS A 3 -4.26 21.11 -9.00
CA LYS A 3 -4.40 20.74 -10.42
C LYS A 3 -3.05 20.43 -11.09
N ASP A 4 -1.95 20.89 -10.49
CA ASP A 4 -0.61 20.75 -11.05
C ASP A 4 -0.03 19.33 -10.92
N ASN A 5 -0.46 18.54 -9.91
CA ASN A 5 -0.05 17.15 -9.72
C ASN A 5 -0.55 16.17 -10.80
N ILE A 6 -1.60 16.51 -11.53
CA ILE A 6 -2.15 15.66 -12.58
C ILE A 6 -1.27 15.66 -13.84
N ASN A 7 -0.55 16.76 -14.08
CA ASN A 7 0.30 16.92 -15.27
C ASN A 7 1.66 16.21 -15.17
N GLU A 8 2.21 16.04 -13.95
CA GLU A 8 3.53 15.39 -13.77
C GLU A 8 3.46 13.88 -14.01
N PHE A 9 2.37 13.22 -13.56
CA PHE A 9 2.16 11.80 -13.85
C PHE A 9 1.82 11.53 -15.34
N ALA A 10 1.20 12.47 -16.02
CA ALA A 10 0.95 12.37 -17.44
C ALA A 10 2.24 12.22 -18.27
N SER A 11 3.37 12.72 -17.75
CA SER A 11 4.66 12.63 -18.44
C SER A 11 5.19 11.19 -18.55
N PHE A 12 4.79 10.27 -17.65
CA PHE A 12 5.17 8.85 -17.73
C PHE A 12 4.11 7.97 -18.41
N ASP A 13 2.88 8.47 -18.59
CA ASP A 13 1.80 7.70 -19.18
C ASP A 13 2.03 7.37 -20.66
N GLU A 14 2.83 8.17 -21.35
CA GLU A 14 3.26 7.89 -22.72
C GLU A 14 4.15 6.65 -22.79
N TYR A 15 5.14 6.54 -21.90
CA TYR A 15 5.99 5.35 -21.82
C TYR A 15 5.19 4.09 -21.49
N LEU A 16 4.16 4.19 -20.65
CA LEU A 16 3.30 3.06 -20.32
C LEU A 16 2.47 2.59 -21.51
N ARG A 17 2.05 3.52 -22.38
CA ARG A 17 1.25 3.19 -23.56
C ARG A 17 2.07 2.72 -24.75
N GLN A 18 3.20 3.38 -25.03
CA GLN A 18 3.94 3.24 -26.29
C GLN A 18 5.40 2.80 -26.10
N GLY A 19 5.93 2.82 -24.86
CA GLY A 19 7.31 2.48 -24.57
C GLY A 19 7.63 1.01 -24.81
N GLU A 20 8.89 0.72 -25.06
CA GLU A 20 9.44 -0.61 -25.09
C GLU A 20 9.29 -1.30 -23.71
N PRO A 21 9.31 -2.64 -23.62
CA PRO A 21 9.07 -3.35 -22.35
C PRO A 21 9.89 -2.86 -21.15
N LEU A 22 11.18 -2.58 -21.36
CA LEU A 22 12.05 -2.06 -20.31
C LEU A 22 11.71 -0.62 -19.90
N GLN A 23 11.30 0.21 -20.85
CA GLN A 23 10.84 1.57 -20.56
C GLN A 23 9.54 1.56 -19.76
N LYS A 24 8.61 0.66 -20.10
CA LYS A 24 7.37 0.46 -19.35
C LYS A 24 7.66 0.06 -17.90
N GLU A 25 8.51 -0.95 -17.68
CA GLU A 25 8.90 -1.41 -16.34
C GLU A 25 9.52 -0.26 -15.52
N ARG A 26 10.45 0.50 -16.12
CA ARG A 26 11.09 1.65 -15.45
C ARG A 26 10.07 2.73 -15.12
N ALA A 27 9.18 3.08 -16.07
CA ALA A 27 8.13 4.07 -15.87
C ALA A 27 7.15 3.66 -14.76
N GLU A 28 6.74 2.38 -14.69
CA GLU A 28 5.93 1.86 -13.60
C GLU A 28 6.63 1.99 -12.23
N ASN A 29 7.91 1.63 -12.17
CA ASN A 29 8.69 1.74 -10.94
C ASN A 29 8.79 3.20 -10.48
N TRP A 30 9.08 4.14 -11.38
CA TRP A 30 9.13 5.56 -11.07
C TRP A 30 7.78 6.13 -10.65
N LYS A 31 6.68 5.79 -11.35
CA LYS A 31 5.33 6.23 -10.94
C LYS A 31 5.00 5.78 -9.53
N THR A 32 5.32 4.54 -9.19
CA THR A 32 5.11 4.03 -7.83
C THR A 32 5.95 4.76 -6.81
N ALA A 33 7.24 4.90 -7.09
CA ALA A 33 8.19 5.56 -6.21
C ALA A 33 7.77 7.00 -5.87
N ILE A 34 7.39 7.76 -6.89
CA ILE A 34 6.91 9.14 -6.77
C ILE A 34 5.55 9.20 -6.07
N GLY A 35 4.60 8.36 -6.48
CA GLY A 35 3.25 8.36 -5.91
C GLY A 35 3.21 8.00 -4.43
N LEU A 36 4.16 7.19 -3.95
CA LEU A 36 4.26 6.84 -2.54
C LEU A 36 4.70 8.01 -1.64
N GLN A 37 5.30 9.07 -2.19
CA GLN A 37 5.68 10.24 -1.39
C GLN A 37 4.46 10.98 -0.85
N ALA A 38 3.33 10.93 -1.56
CA ALA A 38 2.06 11.52 -1.12
C ALA A 38 1.52 10.95 0.20
N VAL A 39 2.00 9.77 0.65
CA VAL A 39 1.65 9.18 1.95
C VAL A 39 2.02 10.09 3.11
N ASP A 40 3.15 10.79 3.00
CA ASP A 40 3.65 11.71 4.02
C ASP A 40 3.49 13.19 3.59
N GLY A 41 2.68 13.44 2.53
CA GLY A 41 2.39 14.79 2.02
C GLY A 41 3.52 15.41 1.20
N LEU A 42 4.55 14.62 0.88
CA LEU A 42 5.72 15.07 0.13
C LEU A 42 5.44 15.10 -1.38
N GLN A 43 6.13 16.00 -2.06
CA GLN A 43 6.08 16.13 -3.52
C GLN A 43 7.52 16.15 -4.07
N PRO A 44 7.80 15.37 -5.13
CA PRO A 44 9.10 15.40 -5.77
C PRO A 44 9.31 16.70 -6.54
N SER A 45 10.58 17.06 -6.75
CA SER A 45 10.95 18.24 -7.53
C SER A 45 10.76 18.00 -9.03
N ALA A 46 10.66 19.08 -9.81
CA ALA A 46 10.69 19.02 -11.28
C ALA A 46 12.02 18.43 -11.80
N TYR A 47 13.12 18.64 -11.06
CA TYR A 47 14.41 18.06 -11.38
C TYR A 47 14.38 16.53 -11.35
N LEU A 48 13.74 15.93 -10.33
CA LEU A 48 13.58 14.48 -10.27
C LEU A 48 12.84 13.93 -11.48
N ILE A 49 11.77 14.62 -11.92
CA ILE A 49 10.98 14.17 -13.08
C ILE A 49 11.84 14.11 -14.34
N ASP A 50 12.70 15.11 -14.55
CA ASP A 50 13.63 15.14 -15.69
C ASP A 50 14.65 13.99 -15.61
N VAL A 51 15.29 13.82 -14.47
CA VAL A 51 16.29 12.75 -14.26
C VAL A 51 15.63 11.35 -14.36
N ALA A 52 14.40 11.20 -13.88
CA ALA A 52 13.64 9.95 -14.01
C ALA A 52 13.36 9.61 -15.49
N LYS A 53 12.98 10.60 -16.32
CA LYS A 53 12.80 10.39 -17.77
C LYS A 53 14.07 9.89 -18.43
N ARG A 54 15.21 10.50 -18.16
CA ARG A 54 16.51 10.07 -18.70
C ARG A 54 16.86 8.63 -18.29
N ASN A 55 16.48 8.22 -17.06
CA ASN A 55 16.63 6.83 -16.65
C ASN A 55 15.64 5.90 -17.38
N ILE A 56 14.39 6.30 -17.58
CA ILE A 56 13.39 5.51 -18.33
C ILE A 56 13.88 5.29 -19.76
N GLU A 57 14.40 6.31 -20.40
CA GLU A 57 14.95 6.27 -21.77
C GLU A 57 16.26 5.47 -21.85
N GLY A 58 16.92 5.21 -20.73
CA GLY A 58 18.14 4.42 -20.67
C GLY A 58 19.42 5.23 -20.87
N GLU A 59 19.33 6.56 -20.86
CA GLU A 59 20.49 7.45 -20.96
C GLU A 59 21.39 7.37 -19.72
N ILE A 60 20.76 7.15 -18.55
CA ILE A 60 21.47 7.05 -17.28
C ILE A 60 20.97 5.85 -16.47
N THR A 61 21.84 5.29 -15.64
CA THR A 61 21.53 4.23 -14.68
C THR A 61 20.87 4.80 -13.41
N LEU A 62 20.25 3.93 -12.60
CA LEU A 62 19.70 4.33 -11.30
C LEU A 62 20.78 4.83 -10.32
N ASP A 63 22.01 4.33 -10.42
CA ASP A 63 23.13 4.81 -9.61
C ASP A 63 23.60 6.21 -10.05
N GLU A 64 23.62 6.49 -11.34
CA GLU A 64 23.89 7.83 -11.87
C GLU A 64 22.76 8.80 -11.50
N THR A 65 21.50 8.36 -11.61
CA THR A 65 20.33 9.12 -11.14
C THR A 65 20.52 9.58 -9.69
N ARG A 66 20.90 8.68 -8.80
CA ARG A 66 21.13 9.01 -7.38
C ARG A 66 22.24 10.02 -7.20
N LYS A 67 23.36 9.87 -7.90
CA LYS A 67 24.48 10.84 -7.85
C LYS A 67 24.06 12.22 -8.35
N LEU A 68 23.25 12.30 -9.41
CA LEU A 68 22.75 13.56 -9.93
C LEU A 68 21.85 14.27 -8.90
N ILE A 69 20.94 13.54 -8.24
CA ILE A 69 20.09 14.08 -7.18
C ILE A 69 20.93 14.58 -6.00
N ASP A 70 21.88 13.78 -5.52
CA ASP A 70 22.77 14.19 -4.43
C ASP A 70 23.55 15.45 -4.77
N SER A 71 24.12 15.54 -5.99
CA SER A 71 24.87 16.71 -6.48
C SER A 71 23.97 17.95 -6.59
N TYR A 72 22.73 17.79 -7.07
CA TYR A 72 21.78 18.89 -7.18
C TYR A 72 21.50 19.53 -5.82
N TYR A 73 21.20 18.74 -4.79
CA TYR A 73 20.93 19.27 -3.46
C TYR A 73 22.19 19.76 -2.74
N GLN A 74 23.36 19.17 -2.97
CA GLN A 74 24.64 19.65 -2.45
C GLN A 74 25.05 21.02 -3.05
N SER A 75 24.65 21.32 -4.27
CA SER A 75 24.96 22.60 -4.93
C SER A 75 24.11 23.79 -4.43
N LYS A 76 22.99 23.52 -3.73
CA LYS A 76 22.12 24.58 -3.18
C LYS A 76 22.78 25.27 -1.99
N THR A 77 23.17 26.51 -2.16
CA THR A 77 23.81 27.34 -1.12
C THR A 77 22.82 27.84 -0.07
N VAL A 78 21.57 28.06 -0.47
CA VAL A 78 20.45 28.45 0.41
C VAL A 78 19.39 27.36 0.34
N ARG A 79 18.94 26.90 1.50
CA ARG A 79 17.94 25.82 1.61
C ARG A 79 16.71 26.33 2.34
N THR A 80 15.56 26.01 1.82
CA THR A 80 14.26 26.28 2.41
C THR A 80 13.64 24.96 2.95
N PRO A 81 12.64 25.01 3.85
CA PRO A 81 11.91 23.81 4.26
C PRO A 81 11.33 23.02 3.06
N LYS A 82 10.90 23.72 2.02
CA LYS A 82 10.44 23.09 0.78
C LYS A 82 11.55 22.28 0.10
N ASP A 83 12.79 22.79 0.09
CA ASP A 83 13.93 22.06 -0.47
C ASP A 83 14.24 20.78 0.33
N GLU A 84 14.02 20.80 1.64
CA GLU A 84 14.21 19.62 2.50
C GLU A 84 13.16 18.55 2.20
N ASP A 85 11.89 18.93 2.06
CA ASP A 85 10.78 18.05 1.70
C ASP A 85 10.97 17.46 0.29
N GLU A 86 11.37 18.28 -0.69
CA GLU A 86 11.67 17.85 -2.05
C GLU A 86 12.90 16.91 -2.08
N GLU A 87 13.95 17.19 -1.32
CA GLU A 87 15.13 16.33 -1.23
C GLU A 87 14.78 14.95 -0.68
N GLU A 88 13.96 14.89 0.40
CA GLU A 88 13.48 13.63 0.92
C GLU A 88 12.70 12.87 -0.15
N ALA A 89 11.72 13.53 -0.78
CA ALA A 89 10.89 12.91 -1.81
C ALA A 89 11.72 12.37 -2.98
N ASP A 90 12.69 13.14 -3.47
CA ASP A 90 13.53 12.78 -4.61
C ASP A 90 14.45 11.60 -4.30
N LYS A 91 15.16 11.67 -3.17
CA LYS A 91 16.08 10.62 -2.75
C LYS A 91 15.36 9.31 -2.46
N VAL A 92 14.22 9.39 -1.76
CA VAL A 92 13.40 8.21 -1.45
C VAL A 92 12.81 7.63 -2.72
N SER A 93 12.35 8.45 -3.67
CA SER A 93 11.83 7.96 -4.96
C SER A 93 12.91 7.22 -5.76
N ALA A 94 14.13 7.76 -5.85
CA ALA A 94 15.23 7.08 -6.52
C ALA A 94 15.59 5.73 -5.85
N ASN A 95 15.62 5.69 -4.52
CA ASN A 95 15.86 4.46 -3.77
C ASN A 95 14.75 3.43 -4.00
N ILE A 96 13.48 3.83 -3.98
CA ILE A 96 12.35 2.94 -4.24
C ILE A 96 12.38 2.43 -5.68
N ALA A 97 12.64 3.27 -6.68
CA ALA A 97 12.76 2.84 -8.07
C ALA A 97 13.84 1.76 -8.23
N LYS A 98 14.99 1.93 -7.58
CA LYS A 98 16.07 0.94 -7.55
C LYS A 98 15.65 -0.37 -6.86
N ILE A 99 14.91 -0.30 -5.77
CA ILE A 99 14.40 -1.48 -5.04
C ILE A 99 13.38 -2.24 -5.90
N LEU A 100 12.47 -1.54 -6.57
CA LEU A 100 11.44 -2.16 -7.41
C LEU A 100 12.03 -2.82 -8.66
N ALA A 101 13.11 -2.27 -9.22
CA ALA A 101 13.87 -2.87 -10.32
C ALA A 101 14.66 -4.11 -9.89
N SER A 102 14.96 -4.26 -8.60
CA SER A 102 15.63 -5.43 -8.04
C SER A 102 14.62 -6.54 -7.78
N LYS A 103 14.95 -7.77 -8.18
CA LYS A 103 14.12 -8.96 -7.92
C LYS A 103 14.42 -9.61 -6.56
N THR A 104 15.29 -9.00 -5.74
CA THR A 104 15.68 -9.55 -4.44
C THR A 104 14.64 -9.20 -3.37
N PHE A 105 14.07 -10.22 -2.74
CA PHE A 105 13.16 -10.10 -1.61
C PHE A 105 13.51 -11.12 -0.54
N ALA A 106 13.64 -10.66 0.71
CA ALA A 106 13.89 -11.53 1.85
C ALA A 106 12.69 -11.44 2.82
N PHE A 107 11.89 -12.49 2.86
CA PHE A 107 10.70 -12.57 3.73
C PHE A 107 11.11 -12.99 5.15
N ASN A 108 11.74 -12.06 5.86
CA ASN A 108 12.11 -12.18 7.28
C ASN A 108 12.30 -10.78 7.88
N THR A 109 12.37 -10.69 9.19
CA THR A 109 12.50 -9.41 9.92
C THR A 109 13.74 -8.61 9.51
N ASN A 110 14.89 -9.26 9.32
CA ASN A 110 16.10 -8.58 8.87
C ASN A 110 15.94 -8.03 7.45
N GLY A 111 15.22 -8.75 6.58
CA GLY A 111 14.83 -8.29 5.24
C GLY A 111 13.97 -7.04 5.29
N TYR A 112 12.96 -7.00 6.18
CA TYR A 112 12.10 -5.83 6.37
C TYR A 112 12.87 -4.62 6.91
N VAL A 113 13.73 -4.83 7.90
CA VAL A 113 14.63 -3.79 8.44
C VAL A 113 15.61 -3.29 7.37
N SER A 114 16.17 -4.19 6.58
CA SER A 114 17.04 -3.84 5.44
C SER A 114 16.30 -3.09 4.35
N LEU A 115 15.03 -3.44 4.10
CA LEU A 115 14.18 -2.71 3.14
C LEU A 115 13.99 -1.26 3.58
N HIS A 116 13.65 -1.01 4.84
CA HIS A 116 13.56 0.35 5.38
C HIS A 116 14.88 1.10 5.25
N ARG A 117 16.02 0.46 5.58
CA ARG A 117 17.35 1.08 5.42
C ARG A 117 17.58 1.50 3.97
N ARG A 118 17.32 0.63 3.01
CA ARG A 118 17.51 0.90 1.58
C ARG A 118 16.59 2.00 1.05
N ILE A 119 15.34 2.07 1.53
CA ILE A 119 14.39 3.12 1.14
C ILE A 119 14.86 4.49 1.61
N PHE A 120 15.39 4.59 2.83
CA PHE A 120 15.73 5.86 3.47
C PHE A 120 17.23 6.12 3.58
N GLU A 121 18.04 5.36 2.85
CA GLU A 121 19.48 5.56 2.77
C GLU A 121 19.83 6.98 2.28
N GLY A 122 20.67 7.68 3.05
CA GLY A 122 21.08 9.07 2.74
C GLY A 122 19.97 10.11 2.97
N VAL A 123 18.88 9.73 3.66
CA VAL A 123 17.79 10.60 4.07
C VAL A 123 17.70 10.62 5.61
N PHE A 124 17.45 9.47 6.22
CA PHE A 124 17.36 9.39 7.69
C PHE A 124 18.62 8.77 8.29
N LYS A 125 19.17 9.42 9.32
CA LYS A 125 20.31 8.85 10.09
C LYS A 125 19.95 7.52 10.75
N HIS A 126 18.68 7.33 11.08
CA HIS A 126 18.12 6.11 11.71
C HIS A 126 17.53 5.12 10.71
N ALA A 127 17.87 5.21 9.42
CA ALA A 127 17.36 4.29 8.41
C ALA A 127 17.72 2.83 8.75
N GLY A 128 16.70 1.96 8.86
CA GLY A 128 16.87 0.56 9.26
C GLY A 128 17.06 0.35 10.76
N GLU A 129 16.72 1.32 11.60
CA GLU A 129 16.72 1.17 13.06
C GLU A 129 15.29 1.02 13.58
N ILE A 130 15.04 -0.05 14.33
CA ILE A 130 13.77 -0.22 15.05
C ILE A 130 13.74 0.81 16.18
N ARG A 131 12.60 1.53 16.32
CA ARG A 131 12.43 2.54 17.38
C ARG A 131 12.52 1.95 18.77
N GLN A 132 12.97 2.78 19.73
CA GLN A 132 13.15 2.41 21.13
C GLN A 132 12.28 3.28 22.06
N TYR A 133 11.11 3.72 21.56
CA TYR A 133 10.12 4.50 22.33
C TYR A 133 8.74 4.32 21.70
N ASP A 134 7.70 4.56 22.48
CA ASP A 134 6.33 4.52 22.01
C ASP A 134 5.97 5.74 21.19
N ILE A 135 5.07 5.57 20.23
CA ILE A 135 4.65 6.64 19.32
C ILE A 135 3.12 6.72 19.24
N SER A 136 2.67 7.92 18.92
CA SER A 136 1.29 8.22 18.59
C SER A 136 1.28 9.17 17.40
N LYS A 137 0.35 9.00 16.46
CA LYS A 137 0.23 9.84 15.27
C LYS A 137 -1.22 10.31 15.12
N LYS A 138 -1.42 11.60 14.93
CA LYS A 138 -2.73 12.15 14.63
C LYS A 138 -3.15 11.78 13.21
N GLU A 139 -4.27 11.06 13.09
CA GLU A 139 -4.76 10.58 11.81
C GLU A 139 -5.96 11.40 11.33
N TRP A 140 -5.87 11.93 10.10
CA TRP A 140 -6.93 12.75 9.53
C TRP A 140 -8.28 12.01 9.46
N VAL A 141 -8.31 10.74 9.04
CA VAL A 141 -9.55 9.94 8.97
C VAL A 141 -10.16 9.61 10.32
N LEU A 142 -9.41 9.85 11.41
CA LEU A 142 -9.82 9.64 12.80
C LEU A 142 -10.08 10.97 13.55
N GLU A 143 -10.21 12.10 12.86
CA GLU A 143 -10.36 13.42 13.46
C GLU A 143 -9.23 13.79 14.44
N GLY A 144 -8.03 13.36 14.14
CA GLY A 144 -6.85 13.62 14.96
C GLY A 144 -6.62 12.60 16.08
N ASP A 145 -7.46 11.56 16.18
CA ASP A 145 -7.17 10.41 17.04
C ASP A 145 -6.09 9.51 16.43
N SER A 146 -5.58 8.55 17.19
CA SER A 146 -4.45 7.69 16.82
C SER A 146 -4.83 6.21 16.83
N VAL A 147 -4.18 5.44 15.96
CA VAL A 147 -4.12 3.98 16.11
C VAL A 147 -3.25 3.64 17.31
N ASN A 148 -3.61 2.58 18.03
CA ASN A 148 -2.76 1.99 19.05
C ASN A 148 -1.66 1.18 18.37
N TYR A 149 -0.46 1.76 18.29
CA TYR A 149 0.73 1.08 17.80
C TYR A 149 1.31 0.17 18.89
N LEU A 150 2.12 -0.81 18.49
CA LEU A 150 2.72 -1.74 19.43
C LEU A 150 3.78 -1.04 20.31
N ASN A 151 3.91 -1.48 21.56
CA ASN A 151 4.95 -1.00 22.47
C ASN A 151 6.34 -1.32 21.92
N TRP A 152 7.28 -0.41 22.10
CA TRP A 152 8.60 -0.51 21.48
C TRP A 152 9.40 -1.75 21.92
N GLU A 153 9.20 -2.24 23.14
CA GLU A 153 9.86 -3.42 23.69
C GLU A 153 9.50 -4.73 22.95
N ASP A 154 8.32 -4.75 22.30
CA ASP A 154 7.77 -5.93 21.64
C ASP A 154 7.98 -5.96 20.13
N LEU A 155 8.47 -4.87 19.53
CA LEU A 155 8.47 -4.68 18.08
C LEU A 155 9.15 -5.80 17.31
N ARG A 156 10.39 -6.17 17.72
CA ARG A 156 11.14 -7.20 17.00
C ARG A 156 10.48 -8.57 17.12
N ARG A 157 10.02 -8.90 18.34
CA ARG A 157 9.33 -10.16 18.60
C ARG A 157 8.05 -10.29 17.80
N ALA A 158 7.27 -9.19 17.67
CA ALA A 158 6.06 -9.17 16.89
C ALA A 158 6.32 -9.31 15.38
N LEU A 159 7.36 -8.64 14.85
CA LEU A 159 7.78 -8.82 13.45
C LEU A 159 8.18 -10.26 13.15
N ASP A 160 9.00 -10.88 14.04
CA ASP A 160 9.43 -12.27 13.88
C ASP A 160 8.21 -13.22 13.92
N TRP A 161 7.28 -12.98 14.86
CA TRP A 161 6.06 -13.77 14.99
C TRP A 161 5.15 -13.67 13.77
N ASP A 162 4.80 -12.48 13.32
CA ASP A 162 3.88 -12.29 12.19
C ASP A 162 4.44 -12.88 10.91
N ILE A 163 5.74 -12.72 10.66
CA ILE A 163 6.40 -13.32 9.50
C ILE A 163 6.40 -14.84 9.59
N GLU A 164 6.64 -15.42 10.77
CA GLU A 164 6.65 -16.87 10.94
C GLU A 164 5.23 -17.46 10.80
N GLN A 165 4.19 -16.79 11.34
CA GLN A 165 2.81 -17.20 11.12
C GLN A 165 2.45 -17.18 9.64
N GLU A 166 2.86 -16.14 8.91
CA GLU A 166 2.57 -15.99 7.50
C GLU A 166 3.31 -17.01 6.62
N LYS A 167 4.57 -17.37 6.97
CA LYS A 167 5.30 -18.47 6.31
C LYS A 167 4.62 -19.83 6.44
N ASN A 168 3.99 -20.05 7.60
CA ASN A 168 3.28 -21.31 7.89
C ASN A 168 1.85 -21.31 7.39
N PHE A 169 1.35 -20.18 6.87
CA PHE A 169 -0.01 -20.09 6.33
C PHE A 169 -0.10 -20.69 4.93
N SER A 170 -1.15 -21.46 4.69
CA SER A 170 -1.39 -22.10 3.39
C SER A 170 -2.52 -21.44 2.62
N TYR A 171 -2.21 -20.89 1.47
CA TYR A 171 -3.19 -20.34 0.53
C TYR A 171 -3.91 -21.40 -0.30
N LYS A 172 -3.51 -22.70 -0.17
CA LYS A 172 -4.06 -23.79 -0.95
C LYS A 172 -5.53 -24.04 -0.57
N GLY A 173 -6.40 -24.09 -1.58
CA GLY A 173 -7.82 -24.38 -1.40
C GLY A 173 -8.67 -23.18 -0.99
N LEU A 174 -8.08 -22.01 -0.73
CA LEU A 174 -8.82 -20.80 -0.46
C LEU A 174 -9.39 -20.18 -1.73
N THR A 175 -10.59 -19.61 -1.61
CA THR A 175 -11.18 -18.75 -2.62
C THR A 175 -10.38 -17.44 -2.74
N ASP A 176 -10.55 -16.69 -3.82
CA ASP A 176 -9.88 -15.41 -3.99
C ASP A 176 -10.31 -14.39 -2.93
N ASP A 177 -11.57 -14.42 -2.48
CA ASP A 177 -12.05 -13.57 -1.40
C ASP A 177 -11.34 -13.90 -0.08
N GLU A 178 -11.23 -15.17 0.29
CA GLU A 178 -10.52 -15.62 1.49
C GLU A 178 -9.02 -15.26 1.46
N LYS A 179 -8.37 -15.40 0.29
CA LYS A 179 -6.98 -14.99 0.12
C LYS A 179 -6.80 -13.48 0.34
N ILE A 180 -7.68 -12.66 -0.26
CA ILE A 180 -7.61 -11.21 -0.13
C ILE A 180 -7.89 -10.75 1.30
N GLU A 181 -8.87 -11.34 1.97
CA GLU A 181 -9.16 -11.06 3.38
C GLU A 181 -7.96 -11.40 4.28
N HIS A 182 -7.31 -12.54 4.03
CA HIS A 182 -6.10 -12.93 4.76
C HIS A 182 -4.94 -11.96 4.50
N ILE A 183 -4.67 -11.63 3.23
CA ILE A 183 -3.63 -10.66 2.85
C ILE A 183 -3.90 -9.30 3.52
N ALA A 184 -5.14 -8.81 3.46
CA ALA A 184 -5.50 -7.55 4.09
C ALA A 184 -5.27 -7.59 5.61
N LYS A 185 -5.62 -8.69 6.26
CA LYS A 185 -5.41 -8.90 7.69
C LYS A 185 -3.93 -8.92 8.04
N PHE A 186 -3.13 -9.72 7.32
CA PHE A 186 -1.68 -9.81 7.54
C PHE A 186 -1.00 -8.45 7.37
N ILE A 187 -1.21 -7.79 6.23
CA ILE A 187 -0.57 -6.48 5.93
C ILE A 187 -1.00 -5.40 6.93
N SER A 188 -2.27 -5.40 7.35
CA SER A 188 -2.79 -4.44 8.31
C SER A 188 -2.17 -4.63 9.71
N GLY A 189 -2.11 -5.86 10.21
CA GLY A 189 -1.47 -6.19 11.48
C GLY A 189 0.03 -5.90 11.46
N PHE A 190 0.71 -6.29 10.40
CA PHE A 190 2.13 -6.04 10.20
C PHE A 190 2.47 -4.53 10.18
N TRP A 191 1.63 -3.71 9.52
CA TRP A 191 1.77 -2.26 9.55
C TRP A 191 1.52 -1.68 10.96
N GLN A 192 0.58 -2.23 11.75
CA GLN A 192 0.25 -1.75 13.10
C GLN A 192 1.44 -1.88 14.07
N ILE A 193 2.33 -2.83 13.85
CA ILE A 193 3.58 -2.95 14.63
C ILE A 193 4.33 -1.61 14.61
N HIS A 194 4.37 -0.93 13.48
CA HIS A 194 4.91 0.43 13.29
C HIS A 194 6.34 0.53 13.81
N ALA A 195 7.21 -0.31 13.28
CA ALA A 195 8.53 -0.60 13.85
C ALA A 195 9.53 0.57 13.77
N PHE A 196 9.32 1.53 12.88
CA PHE A 196 10.27 2.61 12.63
C PHE A 196 9.75 3.97 13.11
N ARG A 197 10.66 4.93 13.29
CA ARG A 197 10.32 6.33 13.65
C ARG A 197 9.46 6.96 12.56
N GLU A 198 9.90 6.87 11.30
CA GLU A 198 9.26 7.42 10.11
C GLU A 198 9.24 6.38 8.99
N GLY A 199 8.49 6.64 7.90
CA GLY A 199 8.50 5.82 6.69
C GLY A 199 7.82 4.45 6.79
N ASN A 200 7.09 4.15 7.87
CA ASN A 200 6.45 2.84 8.07
C ASN A 200 5.50 2.48 6.92
N THR A 201 4.66 3.41 6.45
CA THR A 201 3.69 3.12 5.39
C THR A 201 4.37 2.94 4.03
N ARG A 202 5.39 3.76 3.70
CA ARG A 202 6.16 3.59 2.46
C ARG A 202 6.88 2.24 2.46
N THR A 203 7.49 1.86 3.58
CA THR A 203 8.14 0.53 3.73
C THR A 203 7.14 -0.61 3.59
N THR A 204 5.98 -0.51 4.26
CA THR A 204 4.93 -1.54 4.17
C THR A 204 4.38 -1.65 2.74
N ALA A 205 4.23 -0.55 2.01
CA ALA A 205 3.77 -0.58 0.62
C ALA A 205 4.76 -1.35 -0.28
N ILE A 206 6.06 -1.04 -0.19
CA ILE A 206 7.09 -1.75 -0.98
C ILE A 206 7.21 -3.22 -0.55
N PHE A 207 7.18 -3.49 0.76
CA PHE A 207 7.12 -4.86 1.28
C PHE A 207 5.92 -5.63 0.71
N THR A 208 4.73 -5.02 0.70
CA THR A 208 3.51 -5.61 0.15
C THR A 208 3.65 -5.94 -1.33
N ILE A 209 4.19 -5.04 -2.14
CA ILE A 209 4.44 -5.28 -3.57
C ILE A 209 5.35 -6.48 -3.75
N GLN A 210 6.48 -6.53 -3.04
CA GLN A 210 7.45 -7.62 -3.15
C GLN A 210 6.88 -8.94 -2.62
N TYR A 211 6.15 -8.89 -1.51
CA TYR A 211 5.49 -10.06 -0.93
C TYR A 211 4.45 -10.66 -1.88
N LEU A 212 3.55 -9.86 -2.43
CA LEU A 212 2.54 -10.33 -3.39
C LEU A 212 3.18 -10.92 -4.66
N ARG A 213 4.25 -10.31 -5.16
CA ARG A 213 5.02 -10.85 -6.28
C ARG A 213 5.66 -12.21 -5.93
N SER A 214 6.14 -12.39 -4.70
CA SER A 214 6.70 -13.67 -4.25
C SER A 214 5.66 -14.79 -4.14
N LEU A 215 4.38 -14.42 -3.97
CA LEU A 215 3.23 -15.34 -4.03
C LEU A 215 2.75 -15.62 -5.47
N GLY A 216 3.40 -15.03 -6.49
CA GLY A 216 3.07 -15.22 -7.89
C GLY A 216 1.98 -14.27 -8.44
N TYR A 217 1.58 -13.25 -7.69
CA TYR A 217 0.65 -12.24 -8.21
C TYR A 217 1.33 -11.26 -9.15
N GLU A 218 0.64 -10.92 -10.24
CA GLU A 218 0.99 -9.76 -11.07
C GLU A 218 0.52 -8.48 -10.36
N VAL A 219 1.44 -7.79 -9.71
CA VAL A 219 1.14 -6.55 -9.00
C VAL A 219 1.39 -5.37 -9.92
N ASN A 220 0.30 -4.73 -10.34
CA ASN A 220 0.37 -3.45 -11.03
C ASN A 220 0.69 -2.35 -10.00
N ASN A 221 1.83 -1.71 -10.21
CA ASN A 221 2.30 -0.65 -9.31
C ASN A 221 1.42 0.62 -9.33
N GLU A 222 0.57 0.79 -10.36
CA GLU A 222 -0.29 1.97 -10.54
C GLU A 222 -1.24 2.22 -9.36
N MET A 223 -1.72 1.14 -8.73
CA MET A 223 -2.59 1.24 -7.57
C MET A 223 -1.91 1.96 -6.39
N PHE A 224 -0.65 1.63 -6.13
CA PHE A 224 0.12 2.30 -5.08
C PHE A 224 0.51 3.73 -5.48
N ALA A 225 0.74 3.99 -6.77
CA ALA A 225 1.02 5.33 -7.26
C ALA A 225 -0.19 6.28 -7.09
N LYS A 226 -1.38 5.83 -7.53
CA LYS A 226 -2.59 6.67 -7.54
C LYS A 226 -3.33 6.72 -6.20
N HIS A 227 -3.22 5.66 -5.40
CA HIS A 227 -4.02 5.44 -4.20
C HIS A 227 -3.17 5.23 -2.93
N SER A 228 -1.94 5.75 -2.89
CA SER A 228 -1.03 5.64 -1.73
C SER A 228 -1.66 6.20 -0.45
N TRP A 229 -2.28 7.38 -0.54
CA TRP A 229 -3.00 8.00 0.58
C TRP A 229 -4.22 7.19 1.01
N TYR A 230 -4.96 6.59 0.06
CA TYR A 230 -6.06 5.69 0.38
C TYR A 230 -5.55 4.43 1.09
N PHE A 231 -4.46 3.82 0.60
CA PHE A 231 -3.84 2.65 1.21
C PHE A 231 -3.45 2.93 2.68
N ARG A 232 -2.78 4.07 2.95
CA ARG A 232 -2.46 4.50 4.32
C ARG A 232 -3.71 4.61 5.18
N ASN A 233 -4.73 5.33 4.73
CA ASN A 233 -5.96 5.54 5.48
C ASN A 233 -6.74 4.23 5.68
N ALA A 234 -6.68 3.30 4.73
CA ALA A 234 -7.29 1.97 4.86
C ALA A 234 -6.59 1.12 5.94
N LEU A 235 -5.25 1.20 6.05
CA LEU A 235 -4.49 0.59 7.15
C LEU A 235 -4.89 1.19 8.51
N VAL A 236 -5.02 2.51 8.58
CA VAL A 236 -5.49 3.21 9.78
C VAL A 236 -6.87 2.70 10.19
N ARG A 237 -7.85 2.66 9.26
CA ARG A 237 -9.22 2.21 9.54
C ARG A 237 -9.33 0.73 9.90
N ALA A 238 -8.46 -0.10 9.36
CA ALA A 238 -8.39 -1.52 9.69
C ALA A 238 -7.91 -1.77 11.12
N ASN A 239 -7.15 -0.83 11.72
CA ASN A 239 -6.51 -0.96 13.03
C ASN A 239 -7.07 0.00 14.10
N TYR A 240 -8.11 0.78 13.79
CA TYR A 240 -8.71 1.71 14.75
C TYR A 240 -10.01 1.20 15.30
N ARG A 241 -10.13 1.21 16.63
CA ARG A 241 -11.34 0.91 17.39
C ARG A 241 -11.52 1.92 18.51
N ASN A 242 -12.74 2.44 18.65
CA ASN A 242 -13.13 3.28 19.78
C ASN A 242 -14.54 2.89 20.23
N ILE A 243 -14.59 2.08 21.29
CA ILE A 243 -15.86 1.54 21.81
C ILE A 243 -16.79 2.64 22.32
N GLN A 244 -16.22 3.70 22.94
CA GLN A 244 -17.00 4.82 23.49
C GLN A 244 -17.72 5.60 22.38
N LYS A 245 -17.08 5.74 21.21
CA LYS A 245 -17.65 6.38 20.02
C LYS A 245 -18.46 5.40 19.14
N GLY A 246 -18.59 4.14 19.52
CA GLY A 246 -19.26 3.12 18.70
C GLY A 246 -18.54 2.79 17.41
N ILE A 247 -17.21 3.02 17.33
CA ILE A 247 -16.40 2.80 16.14
C ILE A 247 -15.66 1.47 16.29
N ASP A 248 -15.82 0.59 15.30
CA ASP A 248 -15.12 -0.69 15.24
C ASP A 248 -14.12 -0.73 14.08
N TYR A 249 -13.25 -1.74 14.09
CA TYR A 249 -12.31 -2.03 13.01
C TYR A 249 -13.02 -2.10 11.66
N SER A 250 -12.44 -1.49 10.65
CA SER A 250 -13.01 -1.46 9.30
C SER A 250 -12.01 -1.94 8.23
N PRO A 251 -11.73 -3.25 8.14
CA PRO A 251 -10.78 -3.79 7.15
C PRO A 251 -11.32 -3.72 5.72
N ILE A 252 -12.62 -3.50 5.53
CA ILE A 252 -13.28 -3.51 4.22
C ILE A 252 -12.63 -2.55 3.20
N TYR A 253 -12.09 -1.42 3.65
CA TYR A 253 -11.43 -0.46 2.77
C TYR A 253 -10.11 -1.03 2.21
N LEU A 254 -9.35 -1.74 3.04
CA LEU A 254 -8.12 -2.39 2.63
C LEU A 254 -8.42 -3.60 1.73
N VAL A 255 -9.46 -4.37 2.03
CA VAL A 255 -9.96 -5.46 1.19
C VAL A 255 -10.32 -4.93 -0.21
N ARG A 256 -11.04 -3.80 -0.32
CA ARG A 256 -11.37 -3.17 -1.62
C ARG A 256 -10.13 -2.72 -2.39
N PHE A 257 -9.12 -2.19 -1.70
CA PHE A 257 -7.85 -1.86 -2.32
C PHE A 257 -7.19 -3.09 -2.94
N PHE A 258 -7.10 -4.20 -2.19
CA PHE A 258 -6.51 -5.44 -2.69
C PHE A 258 -7.35 -6.13 -3.76
N ARG A 259 -8.68 -6.04 -3.70
CA ARG A 259 -9.55 -6.52 -4.78
C ARG A 259 -9.31 -5.80 -6.08
N ASN A 260 -9.18 -4.46 -6.05
CA ASN A 260 -8.83 -3.68 -7.24
C ASN A 260 -7.44 -4.05 -7.75
N LEU A 261 -6.48 -4.25 -6.84
CA LEU A 261 -5.10 -4.58 -7.18
C LEU A 261 -4.97 -5.97 -7.82
N LEU A 262 -5.59 -6.99 -7.23
CA LEU A 262 -5.34 -8.40 -7.54
C LEU A 262 -6.42 -9.02 -8.46
N LEU A 263 -7.68 -8.59 -8.31
CA LEU A 263 -8.81 -9.10 -9.09
C LEU A 263 -9.27 -8.14 -10.18
N LYS A 264 -8.62 -6.96 -10.29
CA LYS A 264 -9.00 -5.89 -11.24
C LYS A 264 -10.46 -5.44 -11.05
N ASP A 265 -10.96 -5.51 -9.80
CA ASP A 265 -12.24 -4.92 -9.43
C ASP A 265 -12.19 -3.39 -9.61
N SER A 266 -13.35 -2.76 -9.67
CA SER A 266 -13.49 -1.32 -9.90
C SER A 266 -14.15 -0.59 -8.72
N TRP A 267 -13.71 -0.89 -7.49
CA TRP A 267 -14.15 -0.14 -6.31
C TRP A 267 -13.66 1.30 -6.35
N VAL A 268 -14.54 2.23 -6.04
CA VAL A 268 -14.17 3.65 -5.94
C VAL A 268 -13.37 3.89 -4.66
N LEU A 269 -12.10 4.23 -4.81
CA LEU A 269 -11.16 4.46 -3.70
C LEU A 269 -11.04 5.97 -3.43
N LYS A 270 -11.92 6.52 -2.58
CA LYS A 270 -11.88 7.94 -2.16
C LYS A 270 -11.68 8.04 -0.66
N ASN A 271 -10.68 8.81 -0.23
CA ASN A 271 -10.31 8.99 1.18
C ASN A 271 -11.47 9.47 2.08
N ARG A 272 -12.36 10.31 1.56
CA ARG A 272 -13.52 10.81 2.30
C ARG A 272 -14.44 9.71 2.83
N TYR A 273 -14.47 8.53 2.18
CA TYR A 273 -15.29 7.41 2.63
C TYR A 273 -14.70 6.66 3.84
N LEU A 274 -13.44 6.92 4.17
CA LEU A 274 -12.74 6.28 5.28
C LEU A 274 -12.86 7.07 6.57
N HIS A 275 -13.35 8.32 6.50
CA HIS A 275 -13.50 9.17 7.67
C HIS A 275 -14.47 8.57 8.68
N ILE A 276 -14.17 8.68 9.99
CA ILE A 276 -15.00 8.11 11.06
C ILE A 276 -16.36 8.82 11.20
N ASN A 277 -16.43 10.12 10.86
CA ASN A 277 -17.64 10.92 10.79
C ASN A 277 -17.88 11.41 9.35
N PRO A 278 -18.27 10.50 8.43
CA PRO A 278 -18.56 10.92 7.08
C PRO A 278 -19.84 11.77 7.06
N THR A 279 -19.84 12.86 6.28
CA THR A 279 -21.07 13.58 5.95
C THR A 279 -22.03 12.66 5.21
N ASP A 280 -23.33 12.97 5.21
CA ASP A 280 -24.33 12.10 4.56
C ASP A 280 -24.04 11.84 3.08
N GLU A 281 -23.45 12.81 2.37
CA GLU A 281 -22.98 12.66 0.99
C GLU A 281 -21.85 11.63 0.85
N TRP A 282 -21.13 11.29 1.91
CA TRP A 282 -19.97 10.39 1.90
C TRP A 282 -20.30 8.96 2.33
N LYS A 283 -21.50 8.70 2.84
CA LYS A 283 -21.90 7.37 3.37
C LYS A 283 -22.06 6.29 2.30
N VAL A 284 -22.25 6.68 1.06
CA VAL A 284 -22.46 5.74 -0.06
C VAL A 284 -21.16 5.54 -0.86
N GLN A 285 -20.67 4.30 -0.88
CA GLN A 285 -19.59 3.92 -1.80
C GLN A 285 -20.17 3.16 -2.99
N PRO A 286 -20.37 3.80 -4.15
CA PRO A 286 -20.80 3.09 -5.33
C PRO A 286 -19.68 2.16 -5.84
N ARG A 287 -20.06 0.94 -6.21
CA ARG A 287 -19.25 0.12 -7.10
C ARG A 287 -19.39 0.73 -8.50
N LEU A 288 -18.28 1.01 -9.19
CA LEU A 288 -18.38 1.34 -10.61
C LEU A 288 -18.99 0.12 -11.32
N ALA A 289 -19.97 0.37 -12.18
CA ALA A 289 -20.54 -0.71 -13.00
C ALA A 289 -19.38 -1.38 -13.77
N THR A 290 -19.25 -2.68 -13.64
CA THR A 290 -18.32 -3.47 -14.45
C THR A 290 -18.67 -3.21 -15.91
N PRO A 291 -17.73 -2.87 -16.81
CA PRO A 291 -18.03 -2.79 -18.22
C PRO A 291 -18.63 -4.13 -18.65
N GLN A 292 -19.86 -4.14 -19.13
CA GLN A 292 -20.45 -5.34 -19.71
C GLN A 292 -19.60 -5.72 -20.91
N VAL A 293 -18.91 -6.85 -20.82
CA VAL A 293 -18.28 -7.46 -21.98
C VAL A 293 -19.42 -7.77 -22.95
N PRO A 294 -19.40 -7.29 -24.20
CA PRO A 294 -20.44 -7.61 -25.16
C PRO A 294 -20.49 -9.13 -25.31
N HIS A 295 -21.62 -9.73 -24.95
CA HIS A 295 -21.88 -11.13 -25.25
C HIS A 295 -21.93 -11.28 -26.78
N THR A 296 -20.88 -11.86 -27.35
CA THR A 296 -20.94 -12.40 -28.70
C THR A 296 -21.99 -13.50 -28.72
N PRO A 297 -23.02 -13.46 -29.58
CA PRO A 297 -24.00 -14.52 -29.61
C PRO A 297 -23.33 -15.83 -30.08
N HIS A 298 -23.21 -16.79 -29.22
CA HIS A 298 -22.87 -18.15 -29.65
C HIS A 298 -23.98 -18.68 -30.56
N GLN A 299 -23.61 -19.01 -31.81
CA GLN A 299 -24.46 -19.76 -32.72
C GLN A 299 -24.92 -21.08 -32.04
N LYS A 300 -26.25 -21.25 -32.02
CA LYS A 300 -26.90 -22.47 -31.59
C LYS A 300 -26.48 -23.62 -32.51
N VAL A 301 -25.81 -24.59 -31.96
CA VAL A 301 -25.73 -25.93 -32.53
C VAL A 301 -26.77 -26.79 -31.81
N ASP A 302 -27.84 -27.12 -32.55
CA ASP A 302 -28.88 -28.05 -32.07
C ASP A 302 -28.29 -29.44 -31.86
N ARG A 303 -28.32 -29.93 -30.62
CA ARG A 303 -28.28 -31.38 -30.33
C ARG A 303 -29.42 -31.74 -29.36
N LYS A 304 -30.37 -32.46 -29.88
CA LYS A 304 -31.42 -33.16 -29.14
C LYS A 304 -30.81 -34.21 -28.21
N GLY A 305 -31.27 -34.29 -26.96
CA GLY A 305 -30.99 -35.39 -26.05
C GLY A 305 -31.32 -35.02 -24.62
N GLY A 306 -32.45 -35.55 -24.10
CA GLY A 306 -33.00 -35.16 -22.81
C GLY A 306 -32.22 -35.75 -21.62
N GLN A 307 -32.39 -35.11 -20.49
CA GLN A 307 -32.73 -35.73 -19.19
C GLN A 307 -32.88 -34.68 -18.11
N LYS A 308 -33.79 -34.94 -17.18
CA LYS A 308 -34.24 -34.14 -16.06
C LYS A 308 -33.10 -33.76 -15.11
N THR A 309 -33.10 -32.51 -14.63
CA THR A 309 -32.31 -32.15 -13.45
C THR A 309 -33.12 -31.27 -12.51
N GLU A 310 -33.03 -31.63 -11.24
CA GLU A 310 -33.64 -31.02 -10.05
C GLU A 310 -33.22 -29.55 -9.87
N LYS A 311 -34.20 -28.76 -9.38
CA LYS A 311 -34.00 -27.40 -8.92
C LYS A 311 -33.30 -27.41 -7.56
N VAL A 312 -32.04 -26.90 -7.51
CA VAL A 312 -31.39 -26.49 -6.26
C VAL A 312 -31.43 -24.97 -6.17
N GLY A 313 -32.23 -24.49 -5.22
CA GLY A 313 -32.36 -23.07 -4.95
C GLY A 313 -31.09 -22.50 -4.29
N ARG A 314 -30.48 -21.53 -4.91
CA ARG A 314 -29.44 -20.70 -4.30
C ARG A 314 -30.08 -19.61 -3.43
N LYS A 315 -30.08 -19.83 -2.10
CA LYS A 315 -30.25 -18.75 -1.13
C LYS A 315 -28.94 -18.03 -0.95
N GLY A 316 -28.87 -16.77 -1.37
CA GLY A 316 -27.76 -15.87 -1.05
C GLY A 316 -27.79 -15.54 0.45
N GLY A 317 -26.92 -16.15 1.21
CA GLY A 317 -26.73 -15.84 2.62
C GLY A 317 -25.58 -14.84 2.77
N GLN A 318 -25.89 -13.60 3.12
CA GLN A 318 -24.90 -12.71 3.73
C GLN A 318 -24.45 -13.35 5.05
N LYS A 319 -23.24 -13.92 5.10
CA LYS A 319 -22.66 -14.35 6.37
C LYS A 319 -22.31 -13.11 7.19
N ARG A 320 -23.09 -12.88 8.23
CA ARG A 320 -22.74 -11.97 9.33
C ARG A 320 -21.42 -12.46 9.94
N TRP A 321 -20.47 -11.54 10.13
CA TRP A 321 -19.27 -11.77 10.93
C TRP A 321 -19.70 -12.18 12.34
N THR A 322 -19.52 -13.44 12.69
CA THR A 322 -19.77 -13.91 14.04
C THR A 322 -18.53 -13.62 14.91
N GLU A 323 -18.80 -13.25 16.16
CA GLU A 323 -17.86 -12.81 17.20
C GLU A 323 -16.70 -13.80 17.52
N ASN A 324 -16.68 -14.97 16.92
CA ASN A 324 -15.74 -16.05 17.26
C ASN A 324 -14.51 -16.16 16.34
N GLN A 325 -14.34 -15.29 15.34
CA GLN A 325 -13.05 -15.16 14.69
C GLN A 325 -12.22 -14.08 15.40
N ARG A 326 -11.72 -14.42 16.58
CA ARG A 326 -10.70 -13.66 17.27
C ARG A 326 -9.56 -13.39 16.28
N LEU A 327 -9.43 -12.11 15.94
CA LEU A 327 -8.16 -11.52 15.57
C LEU A 327 -7.09 -12.23 16.39
N TYR A 328 -5.98 -12.66 15.83
CA TYR A 328 -4.91 -13.42 16.47
C TYR A 328 -4.92 -13.26 17.98
N PRO A 329 -4.82 -14.34 18.76
CA PRO A 329 -4.42 -14.16 20.13
C PRO A 329 -3.00 -13.60 20.09
N PHE A 330 -2.88 -12.27 20.00
CA PHE A 330 -1.63 -11.63 20.30
C PHE A 330 -1.29 -12.08 21.72
N PRO A 331 -0.19 -12.78 21.96
CA PRO A 331 0.27 -13.04 23.32
C PRO A 331 0.63 -11.74 24.03
N TYR A 332 0.52 -10.61 23.33
CA TYR A 332 0.88 -9.28 23.81
C TYR A 332 -0.38 -8.53 24.20
N ARG A 333 -0.63 -8.41 25.51
CA ARG A 333 -1.59 -7.43 26.05
C ARG A 333 -1.08 -6.04 25.67
N ILE A 334 -1.80 -5.36 24.76
CA ILE A 334 -1.66 -3.92 24.58
C ILE A 334 -2.04 -3.30 25.93
N ARG A 335 -1.05 -2.83 26.70
CA ARG A 335 -1.34 -2.00 27.88
C ARG A 335 -1.82 -0.65 27.34
N PRO A 336 -2.99 -0.14 27.78
CA PRO A 336 -3.38 1.21 27.44
C PRO A 336 -2.31 2.17 27.94
N ILE A 337 -1.88 3.08 27.08
CA ILE A 337 -0.98 4.17 27.47
C ILE A 337 -1.79 5.07 28.40
N CYS A 338 -1.50 5.01 29.73
CA CYS A 338 -2.02 6.00 30.66
C CYS A 338 -1.33 7.32 30.35
N HIS A 339 -2.08 8.27 29.80
CA HIS A 339 -1.67 9.66 29.75
C HIS A 339 -1.62 10.18 31.21
N HIS A 340 -0.42 10.22 31.77
CA HIS A 340 -0.17 11.09 32.91
C HIS A 340 -0.04 12.51 32.37
N GLN A 341 -0.85 13.41 32.96
CA GLN A 341 -0.92 14.84 32.73
C GLN A 341 0.44 15.52 32.98
#